data_494f196f51630009d10b893c8f385eaa
#
_entry.id   494f196f51630009d10b893c8f385eaa
#
_cell.length_a   1.000
_cell.length_b   1.000
_cell.length_c   1.000
_cell.angle_alpha   90.00
_cell.angle_beta   90.00
_cell.angle_gamma   90.00
#
_symmetry.space_group_name_H-M   'P 1'
#
loop_
_entity.id
_entity.type
_entity.pdbx_description
1 polymer ?
#
loop_
_entity_poly.entity_id
_entity_poly.type
_entity_poly.pdbx_seq_one_letter_code
_entity_poly.pdbx_strand_id
1 'polypeptide(L)'
;MLDVERWAELRREHFVRAVPIKELVRRTGLARNTIKRALRSEEPPVFRCPERSSKLDPFKDEIHRLLKDDPKLPGVRVREEIEPLGFDGSKTIVDDYLREIRPIFLTLRTHQRTVYRPGEICQWDLWEPSRLVPVGHGQFRRGWVVVCCLGYSRAGAGALIFSKEAPDVLWGMTRCVWSLGALPELMVWDREGCLHAGGGRPTEAYAAWCGQLPVGWLFCEPADPQAKGAVERLQGYVETNFEPGRRFANHLDFQLQLDAWFEKANARTHKTLRARPIDRLIEEREVMRPLPGREPDLDRRWVLRVPPDPHLRFDTNDYSLDPDLVGRRVEVRVSQREIIAVALDTGELVCRHERMFAKNKTITALEHARTLRDRRGQRDVDELLVEQRPLSVYDQLIA
;
A
#
# COMPACT_ATOMS: atom_id res chain seq x y z
N MET A 1 -25.57 30.84 34.71
CA MET A 1 -24.41 30.58 35.57
C MET A 1 -23.44 31.70 35.32
N LEU A 2 -22.68 32.18 36.33
CA LEU A 2 -21.73 33.25 36.15
C LEU A 2 -20.41 32.60 35.64
N ASP A 3 -19.94 32.96 34.43
CA ASP A 3 -18.64 32.57 33.91
C ASP A 3 -17.52 33.48 34.45
N VAL A 4 -16.28 33.11 34.19
CA VAL A 4 -15.09 33.84 34.71
C VAL A 4 -15.02 35.25 34.13
N GLU A 5 -15.38 35.46 32.88
CA GLU A 5 -15.33 36.75 32.20
C GLU A 5 -16.34 37.73 32.82
N ARG A 6 -17.58 37.28 33.00
CA ARG A 6 -18.65 38.05 33.60
C ARG A 6 -18.40 38.35 35.07
N TRP A 7 -17.77 37.40 35.79
CA TRP A 7 -17.30 37.62 37.15
C TRP A 7 -16.24 38.72 37.24
N ALA A 8 -15.24 38.66 36.37
CA ALA A 8 -14.19 39.67 36.32
C ALA A 8 -14.72 41.06 35.92
N GLU A 9 -15.68 41.11 34.97
CA GLU A 9 -16.32 42.36 34.56
C GLU A 9 -17.11 43.01 35.72
N LEU A 10 -17.92 42.23 36.45
CA LEU A 10 -18.65 42.72 37.61
C LEU A 10 -17.71 43.31 38.67
N ARG A 11 -16.59 42.67 38.94
CA ARG A 11 -15.59 43.15 39.88
C ARG A 11 -14.92 44.41 39.38
N ARG A 12 -14.56 44.50 38.12
CA ARG A 12 -13.98 45.70 37.49
C ARG A 12 -14.94 46.87 37.56
N GLU A 13 -16.22 46.68 37.20
CA GLU A 13 -17.24 47.73 37.25
C GLU A 13 -17.46 48.24 38.70
N HIS A 14 -17.46 47.35 39.69
CA HIS A 14 -17.67 47.73 41.09
C HIS A 14 -16.43 48.35 41.72
N PHE A 15 -15.27 47.70 41.67
CA PHE A 15 -14.06 48.10 42.38
C PHE A 15 -13.25 49.18 41.68
N VAL A 16 -13.25 49.19 40.33
CA VAL A 16 -12.47 50.17 39.55
C VAL A 16 -13.32 51.38 39.14
N ARG A 17 -14.55 51.12 38.67
CA ARG A 17 -15.48 52.18 38.18
C ARG A 17 -16.45 52.68 39.25
N ALA A 18 -16.40 52.17 40.46
CA ALA A 18 -17.26 52.53 41.60
C ALA A 18 -18.77 52.42 41.32
N VAL A 19 -19.20 51.51 40.41
CA VAL A 19 -20.60 51.31 40.07
C VAL A 19 -21.32 50.63 41.23
N PRO A 20 -22.44 51.23 41.77
CA PRO A 20 -23.20 50.64 42.88
C PRO A 20 -23.86 49.33 42.51
N ILE A 21 -24.01 48.39 43.48
CA ILE A 21 -24.64 47.08 43.27
C ILE A 21 -26.03 47.21 42.65
N LYS A 22 -26.84 48.23 43.06
CA LYS A 22 -28.15 48.45 42.51
C LYS A 22 -28.16 48.70 41.00
N GLU A 23 -27.14 49.44 40.53
CA GLU A 23 -26.93 49.77 39.12
C GLU A 23 -26.42 48.53 38.35
N LEU A 24 -25.49 47.74 38.93
CA LEU A 24 -25.05 46.46 38.35
C LEU A 24 -26.22 45.49 38.14
N VAL A 25 -27.16 45.38 39.11
CA VAL A 25 -28.39 44.60 38.96
C VAL A 25 -29.19 45.07 37.76
N ARG A 26 -29.38 46.38 37.61
CA ARG A 26 -30.13 46.99 36.52
C ARG A 26 -29.49 46.72 35.14
N ARG A 27 -28.16 46.86 35.05
CA ARG A 27 -27.39 46.72 33.79
C ARG A 27 -27.26 45.25 33.36
N THR A 28 -27.04 44.35 34.30
CA THR A 28 -26.73 42.95 34.02
C THR A 28 -27.89 42.00 34.08
N GLY A 29 -29.01 42.41 34.70
CA GLY A 29 -30.15 41.56 34.96
C GLY A 29 -29.89 40.43 35.97
N LEU A 30 -28.74 40.39 36.59
CA LEU A 30 -28.37 39.36 37.55
C LEU A 30 -29.00 39.64 38.93
N ALA A 31 -29.38 38.57 39.61
CA ALA A 31 -29.90 38.69 40.98
C ALA A 31 -28.89 39.35 41.90
N ARG A 32 -29.37 40.26 42.82
CA ARG A 32 -28.54 41.00 43.77
C ARG A 32 -27.59 40.10 44.59
N ASN A 33 -28.07 38.92 44.98
CA ASN A 33 -27.29 37.96 45.75
C ASN A 33 -26.17 37.31 44.92
N THR A 34 -26.41 37.11 43.64
CA THR A 34 -25.38 36.59 42.68
C THR A 34 -24.25 37.59 42.53
N ILE A 35 -24.59 38.90 42.37
CA ILE A 35 -23.59 39.97 42.29
C ILE A 35 -22.84 40.11 43.63
N LYS A 36 -23.54 40.12 44.76
CA LYS A 36 -22.86 40.18 46.08
C LYS A 36 -21.92 39.00 46.30
N ARG A 37 -22.28 37.81 45.89
CA ARG A 37 -21.41 36.63 45.98
C ARG A 37 -20.20 36.77 45.10
N ALA A 38 -20.36 37.22 43.84
CA ALA A 38 -19.27 37.48 42.92
C ALA A 38 -18.26 38.52 43.41
N LEU A 39 -18.73 39.58 44.05
CA LEU A 39 -17.89 40.63 44.61
C LEU A 39 -17.15 40.21 45.89
N ARG A 40 -17.71 39.29 46.68
CA ARG A 40 -17.06 38.73 47.87
C ARG A 40 -16.04 37.63 47.55
N SER A 41 -16.20 36.93 46.45
CA SER A 41 -15.28 35.87 46.06
C SER A 41 -14.00 36.49 45.52
N GLU A 42 -12.85 36.12 46.07
CA GLU A 42 -11.53 36.53 45.58
C GLU A 42 -11.10 35.69 44.40
N GLU A 43 -11.62 34.45 44.29
CA GLU A 43 -11.33 33.52 43.20
C GLU A 43 -12.47 33.48 42.18
N PRO A 44 -12.17 33.23 40.90
CA PRO A 44 -13.17 33.05 39.87
C PRO A 44 -14.08 31.86 40.19
N PRO A 45 -15.34 31.88 39.72
CA PRO A 45 -16.26 30.78 39.97
C PRO A 45 -15.79 29.49 39.29
N VAL A 46 -15.50 28.48 40.12
CA VAL A 46 -15.16 27.12 39.64
C VAL A 46 -16.40 26.27 39.81
N PHE A 47 -16.79 25.65 38.73
CA PHE A 47 -17.87 24.65 38.78
C PHE A 47 -17.30 23.35 39.34
N ARG A 48 -17.58 23.04 40.59
CA ARG A 48 -17.30 21.75 41.20
C ARG A 48 -18.58 20.90 41.11
N CYS A 49 -18.62 19.95 40.18
CA CYS A 49 -19.59 18.90 40.21
C CYS A 49 -19.23 17.94 41.37
N PRO A 50 -20.10 17.68 42.32
CA PRO A 50 -19.81 16.64 43.31
C PRO A 50 -19.62 15.31 42.60
N GLU A 51 -18.61 14.57 42.98
CA GLU A 51 -18.37 13.22 42.49
C GLU A 51 -19.59 12.37 42.90
N ARG A 52 -20.29 11.84 41.87
CA ARG A 52 -21.38 10.90 42.07
C ARG A 52 -20.80 9.50 42.06
N SER A 53 -21.18 8.67 43.01
CA SER A 53 -20.83 7.24 43.00
C SER A 53 -21.29 6.60 41.68
N SER A 54 -20.40 5.83 41.06
CA SER A 54 -20.70 5.08 39.84
C SER A 54 -21.26 3.72 40.23
N LYS A 55 -22.21 3.18 39.44
CA LYS A 55 -22.63 1.79 39.54
C LYS A 55 -21.48 0.80 39.39
N LEU A 56 -20.34 1.26 38.81
CA LEU A 56 -19.14 0.46 38.57
C LEU A 56 -18.22 0.39 39.77
N ASP A 57 -18.34 1.31 40.73
CA ASP A 57 -17.41 1.42 41.86
C ASP A 57 -17.18 0.11 42.61
N PRO A 58 -18.19 -0.73 42.91
CA PRO A 58 -18.02 -1.99 43.60
C PRO A 58 -17.21 -3.04 42.77
N PHE A 59 -17.11 -2.86 41.46
CA PHE A 59 -16.50 -3.83 40.53
C PHE A 59 -15.12 -3.41 40.03
N LYS A 60 -14.61 -2.25 40.47
CA LYS A 60 -13.35 -1.70 40.00
C LYS A 60 -12.16 -2.62 40.29
N ASP A 61 -12.11 -3.24 41.46
CA ASP A 61 -11.04 -4.16 41.84
C ASP A 61 -10.99 -5.39 40.94
N GLU A 62 -12.13 -5.95 40.60
CA GLU A 62 -12.23 -7.06 39.67
C GLU A 62 -11.83 -6.66 38.25
N ILE A 63 -12.24 -5.49 37.79
CA ILE A 63 -11.81 -4.94 36.49
C ILE A 63 -10.29 -4.76 36.47
N HIS A 64 -9.69 -4.25 37.54
CA HIS A 64 -8.24 -4.11 37.65
C HIS A 64 -7.54 -5.47 37.63
N ARG A 65 -8.11 -6.51 38.24
CA ARG A 65 -7.59 -7.87 38.17
C ARG A 65 -7.59 -8.39 36.74
N LEU A 66 -8.72 -8.28 36.04
CA LEU A 66 -8.87 -8.69 34.64
C LEU A 66 -7.88 -7.96 33.71
N LEU A 67 -7.68 -6.65 33.93
CA LEU A 67 -6.73 -5.86 33.12
C LEU A 67 -5.26 -6.13 33.44
N LYS A 68 -4.93 -6.66 34.63
CA LYS A 68 -3.57 -7.14 34.93
C LYS A 68 -3.25 -8.38 34.10
N ASP A 69 -4.25 -9.28 33.95
CA ASP A 69 -4.06 -10.53 33.20
C ASP A 69 -4.11 -10.27 31.68
N ASP A 70 -5.07 -9.47 31.22
CA ASP A 70 -5.18 -9.02 29.82
C ASP A 70 -5.52 -7.52 29.71
N PRO A 71 -4.51 -6.65 29.57
CA PRO A 71 -4.71 -5.21 29.43
C PRO A 71 -5.58 -4.79 28.23
N LYS A 72 -5.73 -5.66 27.23
CA LYS A 72 -6.51 -5.39 26.01
C LYS A 72 -7.89 -6.01 26.01
N LEU A 73 -8.32 -6.65 27.09
CA LEU A 73 -9.60 -7.32 27.20
C LEU A 73 -10.75 -6.38 26.74
N PRO A 74 -11.60 -6.77 25.74
CA PRO A 74 -12.67 -5.92 25.24
C PRO A 74 -13.68 -5.55 26.34
N GLY A 75 -14.21 -4.32 26.28
CA GLY A 75 -15.20 -3.87 27.28
C GLY A 75 -16.45 -4.73 27.39
N VAL A 76 -16.83 -5.40 26.29
CA VAL A 76 -17.92 -6.40 26.31
C VAL A 76 -17.56 -7.56 27.22
N ARG A 77 -16.34 -8.10 27.10
CA ARG A 77 -15.88 -9.21 27.94
C ARG A 77 -15.74 -8.80 29.41
N VAL A 78 -15.18 -7.61 29.66
CA VAL A 78 -15.13 -7.08 31.05
C VAL A 78 -16.52 -7.00 31.65
N ARG A 79 -17.52 -6.53 30.89
CA ARG A 79 -18.90 -6.48 31.36
C ARG A 79 -19.47 -7.86 31.64
N GLU A 80 -19.26 -8.84 30.75
CA GLU A 80 -19.70 -10.23 30.95
C GLU A 80 -19.10 -10.86 32.20
N GLU A 81 -17.87 -10.53 32.57
CA GLU A 81 -17.22 -11.04 33.79
C GLU A 81 -17.76 -10.43 35.09
N ILE A 82 -18.17 -9.14 35.06
CA ILE A 82 -18.71 -8.45 36.24
C ILE A 82 -20.23 -8.57 36.37
N GLU A 83 -20.96 -8.96 35.32
CA GLU A 83 -22.43 -9.13 35.33
C GLU A 83 -22.88 -10.21 36.35
N PRO A 84 -22.22 -11.41 36.44
CA PRO A 84 -22.56 -12.40 37.47
C PRO A 84 -22.28 -11.92 38.89
N LEU A 85 -21.43 -10.91 39.07
CA LEU A 85 -21.15 -10.29 40.38
C LEU A 85 -22.15 -9.24 40.78
N GLY A 86 -23.18 -8.99 39.93
CA GLY A 86 -24.29 -8.11 40.22
C GLY A 86 -24.26 -6.75 39.49
N PHE A 87 -23.41 -6.58 38.47
CA PHE A 87 -23.39 -5.35 37.68
C PHE A 87 -24.56 -5.29 36.69
N ASP A 88 -25.44 -4.30 36.84
CA ASP A 88 -26.60 -4.04 35.98
C ASP A 88 -26.46 -2.80 35.07
N GLY A 89 -25.23 -2.27 34.97
CA GLY A 89 -24.95 -1.04 34.23
C GLY A 89 -24.80 -1.22 32.71
N SER A 90 -24.80 -0.09 32.00
CA SER A 90 -24.60 -0.07 30.55
C SER A 90 -23.16 -0.37 30.18
N LYS A 91 -22.96 -0.90 28.95
CA LYS A 91 -21.63 -1.05 28.34
C LYS A 91 -20.84 0.26 28.29
N THR A 92 -21.52 1.38 28.06
CA THR A 92 -20.90 2.71 27.95
C THR A 92 -20.14 3.09 29.22
N ILE A 93 -20.72 2.81 30.41
CA ILE A 93 -20.07 3.08 31.70
C ILE A 93 -18.76 2.28 31.83
N VAL A 94 -18.77 1.02 31.39
CA VAL A 94 -17.56 0.16 31.40
C VAL A 94 -16.53 0.70 30.40
N ASP A 95 -16.93 1.01 29.17
CA ASP A 95 -16.01 1.50 28.15
C ASP A 95 -15.37 2.86 28.52
N ASP A 96 -16.13 3.75 29.14
CA ASP A 96 -15.63 5.05 29.60
C ASP A 96 -14.60 4.87 30.73
N TYR A 97 -14.90 4.00 31.69
CA TYR A 97 -13.95 3.66 32.74
C TYR A 97 -12.70 2.98 32.21
N LEU A 98 -12.84 2.01 31.31
CA LEU A 98 -11.72 1.34 30.67
C LEU A 98 -10.83 2.31 29.86
N ARG A 99 -11.42 3.33 29.24
CA ARG A 99 -10.66 4.37 28.51
C ARG A 99 -9.75 5.16 29.47
N GLU A 100 -10.22 5.41 30.68
CA GLU A 100 -9.48 6.13 31.69
C GLU A 100 -8.35 5.29 32.30
N ILE A 101 -8.62 4.02 32.66
CA ILE A 101 -7.67 3.23 33.46
C ILE A 101 -6.71 2.37 32.62
N ARG A 102 -7.06 1.98 31.39
CA ARG A 102 -6.19 1.14 30.54
C ARG A 102 -4.77 1.65 30.36
N PRO A 103 -4.51 2.96 30.24
CA PRO A 103 -3.14 3.46 30.17
C PRO A 103 -2.25 3.05 31.34
N ILE A 104 -2.84 2.74 32.51
CA ILE A 104 -2.09 2.30 33.72
C ILE A 104 -1.59 0.85 33.56
N PHE A 105 -2.36 0.01 32.86
CA PHE A 105 -2.05 -1.41 32.65
C PHE A 105 -1.29 -1.67 31.34
N LEU A 106 -1.42 -0.78 30.36
CA LEU A 106 -0.68 -0.87 29.11
C LEU A 106 0.72 -0.31 29.30
N THR A 107 1.73 -1.10 29.00
CA THR A 107 3.08 -0.56 28.84
C THR A 107 3.03 0.47 27.73
N LEU A 108 3.09 1.75 28.08
CA LEU A 108 3.16 2.84 27.12
C LEU A 108 4.42 2.67 26.29
N ARG A 109 4.26 2.16 25.07
CA ARG A 109 5.36 2.13 24.09
C ARG A 109 5.64 3.57 23.69
N THR A 110 6.74 4.12 24.19
CA THR A 110 7.26 5.39 23.69
C THR A 110 7.84 5.14 22.29
N HIS A 111 7.35 5.86 21.31
CA HIS A 111 7.90 5.83 19.95
C HIS A 111 8.82 7.02 19.78
N GLN A 112 10.11 6.77 19.56
CA GLN A 112 11.03 7.80 19.12
C GLN A 112 10.71 8.14 17.66
N ARG A 113 10.54 9.43 17.35
CA ARG A 113 10.40 9.87 15.96
C ARG A 113 11.71 9.63 15.24
N THR A 114 11.71 8.71 14.28
CA THR A 114 12.86 8.51 13.41
C THR A 114 12.99 9.71 12.47
N VAL A 115 14.17 10.34 12.50
CA VAL A 115 14.56 11.41 11.57
C VAL A 115 15.47 10.80 10.53
N TYR A 116 15.11 10.94 9.26
CA TYR A 116 15.89 10.41 8.14
C TYR A 116 16.64 11.56 7.48
N ARG A 117 17.88 11.30 7.09
CA ARG A 117 18.66 12.20 6.23
C ARG A 117 18.17 12.09 4.77
N PRO A 118 18.30 13.16 3.98
CA PRO A 118 17.99 13.09 2.55
C PRO A 118 18.80 11.97 1.87
N GLY A 119 18.14 11.14 1.07
CA GLY A 119 18.76 10.04 0.32
C GLY A 119 19.18 8.82 1.12
N GLU A 120 18.99 8.81 2.44
CA GLU A 120 19.49 7.75 3.32
C GLU A 120 18.80 6.40 3.06
N ILE A 121 17.48 6.36 3.08
CA ILE A 121 16.73 5.11 2.93
C ILE A 121 15.53 5.22 2.01
N CYS A 122 15.23 4.11 1.34
CA CYS A 122 13.95 3.84 0.72
C CYS A 122 13.34 2.59 1.35
N GLN A 123 12.16 2.72 1.92
CA GLN A 123 11.42 1.60 2.53
C GLN A 123 10.49 0.98 1.49
N TRP A 124 10.38 -0.35 1.52
CA TRP A 124 9.66 -1.13 0.54
C TRP A 124 8.67 -2.09 1.17
N ASP A 125 7.58 -2.33 0.46
CA ASP A 125 6.59 -3.33 0.84
C ASP A 125 5.85 -3.89 -0.38
N LEU A 126 5.16 -5.02 -0.20
CA LEU A 126 4.28 -5.62 -1.19
C LEU A 126 2.83 -5.44 -0.74
N TRP A 127 2.07 -4.65 -1.48
CA TRP A 127 0.64 -4.53 -1.30
C TRP A 127 -0.11 -5.48 -2.25
N GLU A 128 -1.06 -6.22 -1.71
CA GLU A 128 -1.96 -7.06 -2.49
C GLU A 128 -3.31 -6.34 -2.65
N PRO A 129 -3.71 -5.94 -3.87
CA PRO A 129 -5.04 -5.39 -4.13
C PRO A 129 -6.15 -6.35 -3.70
N SER A 130 -7.24 -5.83 -3.16
CA SER A 130 -8.37 -6.63 -2.69
C SER A 130 -9.11 -7.33 -3.83
N ARG A 131 -8.96 -6.82 -5.06
CA ARG A 131 -9.59 -7.33 -6.28
C ARG A 131 -8.56 -7.90 -7.23
N LEU A 132 -8.98 -8.92 -7.98
CA LEU A 132 -8.19 -9.43 -9.08
C LEU A 132 -8.06 -8.38 -10.19
N VAL A 133 -6.88 -8.31 -10.80
CA VAL A 133 -6.57 -7.37 -11.88
C VAL A 133 -6.96 -7.95 -13.22
N PRO A 134 -7.69 -7.21 -14.08
CA PRO A 134 -8.02 -7.68 -15.43
C PRO A 134 -6.74 -7.77 -16.27
N VAL A 135 -6.56 -8.87 -17.00
CA VAL A 135 -5.38 -9.14 -17.84
C VAL A 135 -5.71 -9.34 -19.32
N GLY A 136 -6.92 -8.96 -19.73
CA GLY A 136 -7.43 -9.16 -21.07
C GLY A 136 -8.13 -10.51 -21.26
N HIS A 137 -8.75 -10.71 -22.42
CA HIS A 137 -9.47 -11.94 -22.79
C HIS A 137 -10.53 -12.39 -21.77
N GLY A 138 -11.17 -11.46 -21.06
CA GLY A 138 -12.14 -11.76 -19.99
C GLY A 138 -11.54 -12.40 -18.75
N GLN A 139 -10.22 -12.45 -18.64
CA GLN A 139 -9.52 -13.08 -17.53
C GLN A 139 -9.04 -12.06 -16.50
N PHE A 140 -8.90 -12.53 -15.25
CA PHE A 140 -8.43 -11.78 -14.12
C PHE A 140 -7.32 -12.55 -13.41
N ARG A 141 -6.30 -11.85 -12.91
CA ARG A 141 -5.20 -12.45 -12.12
C ARG A 141 -5.05 -11.74 -10.78
N ARG A 142 -4.56 -12.50 -9.80
CA ARG A 142 -3.99 -11.91 -8.59
C ARG A 142 -2.73 -11.14 -8.98
N GLY A 143 -2.65 -9.90 -8.55
CA GLY A 143 -1.48 -9.05 -8.69
C GLY A 143 -0.94 -8.63 -7.34
N TRP A 144 0.27 -8.13 -7.31
CA TRP A 144 0.87 -7.45 -6.17
C TRP A 144 1.43 -6.12 -6.66
N VAL A 145 1.47 -5.14 -5.78
CA VAL A 145 2.10 -3.86 -6.06
C VAL A 145 3.34 -3.74 -5.19
N VAL A 146 4.49 -3.61 -5.82
CA VAL A 146 5.71 -3.18 -5.14
C VAL A 146 5.53 -1.71 -4.81
N VAL A 147 5.50 -1.37 -3.52
CA VAL A 147 5.33 0.01 -3.05
C VAL A 147 6.62 0.45 -2.38
N CYS A 148 7.05 1.67 -2.66
CA CYS A 148 8.19 2.27 -1.98
C CYS A 148 7.88 3.65 -1.40
N CYS A 149 8.66 4.02 -0.39
CA CYS A 149 8.60 5.33 0.26
C CYS A 149 10.00 5.79 0.69
N LEU A 150 10.44 6.92 0.21
CA LEU A 150 11.68 7.54 0.70
C LEU A 150 11.52 8.03 2.13
N GLY A 151 12.54 7.83 2.95
CA GLY A 151 12.48 8.15 4.37
C GLY A 151 12.35 9.66 4.63
N TYR A 152 13.07 10.49 3.92
CA TYR A 152 13.09 11.94 4.11
C TYR A 152 11.92 12.66 3.45
N SER A 153 11.79 12.57 2.13
CA SER A 153 10.73 13.28 1.38
C SER A 153 9.35 12.70 1.59
N ARG A 154 9.22 11.42 1.95
CA ARG A 154 7.98 10.65 1.93
C ARG A 154 7.41 10.49 0.51
N ALA A 155 8.17 10.79 -0.51
CA ALA A 155 7.78 10.51 -1.87
C ALA A 155 7.70 9.01 -2.09
N GLY A 156 6.63 8.58 -2.72
CA GLY A 156 6.36 7.17 -2.99
C GLY A 156 6.13 6.88 -4.46
N ALA A 157 6.28 5.62 -4.81
CA ALA A 157 5.95 5.06 -6.11
C ALA A 157 5.42 3.64 -5.95
N GLY A 158 4.79 3.11 -7.02
CA GLY A 158 4.27 1.76 -7.02
C GLY A 158 4.31 1.10 -8.39
N ALA A 159 4.52 -0.22 -8.42
CA ALA A 159 4.56 -1.00 -9.65
C ALA A 159 3.79 -2.31 -9.50
N LEU A 160 2.84 -2.56 -10.40
CA LEU A 160 2.06 -3.80 -10.45
C LEU A 160 2.91 -4.94 -11.01
N ILE A 161 2.89 -6.07 -10.32
CA ILE A 161 3.54 -7.32 -10.72
C ILE A 161 2.55 -8.49 -10.59
N PHE A 162 2.84 -9.61 -11.25
CA PHE A 162 1.96 -10.80 -11.24
C PHE A 162 2.58 -12.04 -10.62
N SER A 163 3.78 -11.94 -10.07
CA SER A 163 4.37 -12.96 -9.21
C SER A 163 5.28 -12.33 -8.16
N LYS A 164 5.55 -13.06 -7.08
CA LYS A 164 6.53 -12.69 -6.05
C LYS A 164 7.91 -13.30 -6.33
N GLU A 165 8.19 -13.71 -7.56
CA GLU A 165 9.53 -14.17 -7.94
C GLU A 165 10.50 -12.99 -8.05
N ALA A 166 11.78 -13.24 -7.79
CA ALA A 166 12.79 -12.20 -7.78
C ALA A 166 12.81 -11.32 -9.05
N PRO A 167 12.75 -11.84 -10.28
CA PRO A 167 12.75 -10.99 -11.47
C PRO A 167 11.58 -9.99 -11.52
N ASP A 168 10.38 -10.42 -11.07
CA ASP A 168 9.19 -9.57 -11.09
C ASP A 168 9.26 -8.50 -10.00
N VAL A 169 9.67 -8.86 -8.78
CA VAL A 169 9.82 -7.93 -7.67
C VAL A 169 10.92 -6.91 -7.97
N LEU A 170 12.09 -7.35 -8.46
CA LEU A 170 13.21 -6.48 -8.82
C LEU A 170 12.87 -5.53 -9.98
N TRP A 171 12.07 -6.00 -10.95
CA TRP A 171 11.54 -5.13 -11.99
C TRP A 171 10.62 -4.06 -11.41
N GLY A 172 9.72 -4.43 -10.51
CA GLY A 172 8.84 -3.48 -9.82
C GLY A 172 9.64 -2.44 -9.03
N MET A 173 10.70 -2.87 -8.33
CA MET A 173 11.64 -1.97 -7.65
C MET A 173 12.33 -1.02 -8.62
N THR A 174 12.85 -1.55 -9.74
CA THR A 174 13.50 -0.74 -10.78
C THR A 174 12.56 0.34 -11.27
N ARG A 175 11.32 -0.03 -11.65
CA ARG A 175 10.32 0.93 -12.11
C ARG A 175 10.04 2.02 -11.06
N CYS A 176 9.92 1.67 -9.79
CA CYS A 176 9.71 2.64 -8.71
C CYS A 176 10.91 3.59 -8.55
N VAL A 177 12.12 3.06 -8.57
CA VAL A 177 13.35 3.87 -8.47
C VAL A 177 13.46 4.85 -9.65
N TRP A 178 13.15 4.40 -10.87
CA TRP A 178 13.13 5.27 -12.05
C TRP A 178 12.05 6.36 -11.96
N SER A 179 10.90 6.04 -11.38
CA SER A 179 9.86 7.04 -11.09
C SER A 179 10.32 8.07 -10.06
N LEU A 180 11.07 7.65 -9.03
CA LEU A 180 11.67 8.55 -8.04
C LEU A 180 12.82 9.39 -8.61
N GLY A 181 13.50 8.91 -9.67
CA GLY A 181 14.50 9.65 -10.44
C GLY A 181 15.90 9.71 -9.85
N ALA A 182 16.18 9.01 -8.74
CA ALA A 182 17.51 8.93 -8.12
C ALA A 182 17.60 7.70 -7.20
N LEU A 183 18.83 7.31 -6.80
CA LEU A 183 19.13 6.15 -5.99
C LEU A 183 19.35 6.53 -4.52
N PRO A 184 18.62 5.93 -3.57
CA PRO A 184 18.91 6.06 -2.14
C PRO A 184 20.18 5.29 -1.76
N GLU A 185 20.72 5.53 -0.56
CA GLU A 185 21.86 4.76 -0.05
C GLU A 185 21.46 3.31 0.28
N LEU A 186 20.31 3.12 0.94
CA LEU A 186 19.83 1.83 1.45
C LEU A 186 18.40 1.52 1.01
N MET A 187 18.19 0.27 0.60
CA MET A 187 16.88 -0.34 0.36
C MET A 187 16.45 -1.13 1.59
N VAL A 188 15.36 -0.73 2.24
CA VAL A 188 14.87 -1.35 3.48
C VAL A 188 13.67 -2.23 3.18
N TRP A 189 13.82 -3.54 3.41
CA TRP A 189 12.80 -4.55 3.16
C TRP A 189 12.52 -5.39 4.41
N ASP A 190 11.33 -5.98 4.44
CA ASP A 190 11.09 -7.16 5.28
C ASP A 190 11.84 -8.38 4.73
N ARG A 191 11.81 -9.49 5.45
CA ARG A 191 12.47 -10.73 5.05
C ARG A 191 11.66 -11.46 3.98
N GLU A 192 11.34 -10.77 2.86
CA GLU A 192 10.65 -11.37 1.73
C GLU A 192 11.52 -12.45 1.09
N GLY A 193 10.98 -13.68 0.94
CA GLY A 193 11.78 -14.86 0.57
C GLY A 193 12.47 -14.78 -0.79
N CYS A 194 11.96 -13.99 -1.74
CA CYS A 194 12.60 -13.78 -3.04
C CYS A 194 13.83 -12.85 -2.98
N LEU A 195 13.99 -12.08 -1.89
CA LEU A 195 15.10 -11.13 -1.71
C LEU A 195 16.02 -11.55 -0.56
N HIS A 196 15.51 -12.27 0.45
CA HIS A 196 16.22 -12.61 1.68
C HIS A 196 16.56 -14.11 1.73
N ALA A 197 17.86 -14.43 1.79
CA ALA A 197 18.37 -15.79 1.86
C ALA A 197 18.58 -16.33 3.28
N GLY A 198 18.16 -15.60 4.31
CA GLY A 198 18.34 -15.93 5.73
C GLY A 198 19.52 -15.21 6.37
N GLY A 199 19.47 -15.00 7.69
CA GLY A 199 20.56 -14.38 8.45
C GLY A 199 20.92 -12.97 8.02
N GLY A 200 19.95 -12.17 7.55
CA GLY A 200 20.20 -10.80 7.04
C GLY A 200 20.92 -10.75 5.69
N ARG A 201 21.11 -11.88 5.01
CA ARG A 201 21.80 -11.96 3.71
C ARG A 201 20.79 -11.86 2.57
N PRO A 202 21.15 -11.15 1.48
CA PRO A 202 20.34 -11.08 0.26
C PRO A 202 20.44 -12.40 -0.54
N THR A 203 19.45 -12.64 -1.39
CA THR A 203 19.57 -13.63 -2.47
C THR A 203 20.60 -13.14 -3.50
N GLU A 204 21.17 -14.05 -4.29
CA GLU A 204 22.14 -13.71 -5.34
C GLU A 204 21.55 -12.71 -6.34
N ALA A 205 20.28 -12.91 -6.75
CA ALA A 205 19.59 -12.01 -7.66
C ALA A 205 19.45 -10.60 -7.09
N TYR A 206 19.09 -10.48 -5.79
CA TYR A 206 18.97 -9.19 -5.16
C TYR A 206 20.31 -8.51 -4.93
N ALA A 207 21.33 -9.26 -4.51
CA ALA A 207 22.71 -8.74 -4.39
C ALA A 207 23.26 -8.21 -5.73
N ALA A 208 23.02 -8.97 -6.82
CA ALA A 208 23.41 -8.56 -8.17
C ALA A 208 22.69 -7.28 -8.62
N TRP A 209 21.40 -7.16 -8.32
CA TRP A 209 20.60 -5.95 -8.60
C TRP A 209 21.13 -4.75 -7.81
N CYS A 210 21.38 -4.90 -6.52
CA CYS A 210 21.96 -3.84 -5.69
C CYS A 210 23.33 -3.41 -6.18
N GLY A 211 24.16 -4.36 -6.65
CA GLY A 211 25.47 -4.06 -7.23
C GLY A 211 25.40 -3.27 -8.54
N GLN A 212 24.42 -3.58 -9.39
CA GLN A 212 24.20 -2.82 -10.64
C GLN A 212 23.75 -1.37 -10.38
N LEU A 213 23.04 -1.13 -9.29
CA LEU A 213 22.51 0.19 -8.91
C LEU A 213 23.36 0.92 -7.85
N PRO A 214 24.56 0.49 -7.52
CA PRO A 214 25.39 0.74 -6.33
C PRO A 214 24.62 1.21 -5.08
N VAL A 215 23.62 0.41 -4.65
CA VAL A 215 22.81 0.65 -3.45
C VAL A 215 23.04 -0.44 -2.40
N GLY A 216 22.90 -0.10 -1.13
CA GLY A 216 22.93 -1.07 -0.04
C GLY A 216 21.53 -1.65 0.25
N TRP A 217 21.51 -2.65 1.13
CA TRP A 217 20.24 -3.24 1.62
C TRP A 217 20.24 -3.35 3.14
N LEU A 218 19.04 -3.33 3.69
CA LEU A 218 18.78 -3.59 5.10
C LEU A 218 17.50 -4.41 5.20
N PHE A 219 17.56 -5.54 5.90
CA PHE A 219 16.38 -6.32 6.23
C PHE A 219 15.95 -6.03 7.66
N CYS A 220 14.66 -5.76 7.86
CA CYS A 220 14.10 -5.47 9.17
C CYS A 220 14.28 -6.65 10.10
N GLU A 221 14.57 -6.37 11.37
CA GLU A 221 14.55 -7.40 12.41
C GLU A 221 13.11 -7.85 12.69
N PRO A 222 12.91 -9.13 13.09
CA PRO A 222 11.59 -9.59 13.49
C PRO A 222 11.03 -8.75 14.63
N ALA A 223 9.76 -8.36 14.53
CA ALA A 223 9.07 -7.56 15.52
C ALA A 223 9.60 -6.12 15.72
N ASP A 224 10.30 -5.54 14.74
CA ASP A 224 10.62 -4.10 14.73
C ASP A 224 9.61 -3.30 13.86
N PRO A 225 8.46 -2.90 14.44
CA PRO A 225 7.43 -2.16 13.69
C PRO A 225 7.85 -0.73 13.36
N GLN A 226 9.01 -0.26 13.87
CA GLN A 226 9.47 1.12 13.63
C GLN A 226 10.27 1.25 12.34
N ALA A 227 10.91 0.15 11.89
CA ALA A 227 11.80 0.15 10.74
C ALA A 227 11.09 0.53 9.42
N LYS A 228 9.80 0.20 9.27
CA LYS A 228 9.01 0.40 8.03
C LYS A 228 7.81 1.34 8.16
N GLY A 229 7.70 2.07 9.25
CA GLY A 229 6.51 2.91 9.53
C GLY A 229 6.17 3.99 8.49
N ALA A 230 7.05 4.30 7.54
CA ALA A 230 6.76 5.22 6.43
C ALA A 230 6.02 4.53 5.30
N VAL A 231 6.52 3.37 4.85
CA VAL A 231 5.89 2.60 3.75
C VAL A 231 4.58 1.96 4.20
N GLU A 232 4.47 1.48 5.43
CA GLU A 232 3.21 0.94 5.97
C GLU A 232 2.09 1.99 5.97
N ARG A 233 2.38 3.22 6.38
CA ARG A 233 1.41 4.32 6.30
C ARG A 233 1.03 4.69 4.87
N LEU A 234 2.00 4.64 3.95
CA LEU A 234 1.75 4.87 2.53
C LEU A 234 0.89 3.74 1.96
N GLN A 235 1.19 2.49 2.30
CA GLN A 235 0.40 1.32 1.89
C GLN A 235 -1.05 1.43 2.38
N GLY A 236 -1.28 1.71 3.66
CA GLY A 236 -2.65 1.94 4.16
C GLY A 236 -3.36 3.11 3.47
N TYR A 237 -2.62 4.12 3.00
CA TYR A 237 -3.18 5.20 2.19
C TYR A 237 -3.51 4.75 0.76
N VAL A 238 -2.70 3.89 0.14
CA VAL A 238 -2.99 3.24 -1.15
C VAL A 238 -4.26 2.39 -1.04
N GLU A 239 -4.35 1.53 -0.04
CA GLU A 239 -5.51 0.64 0.20
C GLU A 239 -6.82 1.43 0.35
N THR A 240 -6.79 2.50 1.10
CA THR A 240 -8.02 3.26 1.43
C THR A 240 -8.39 4.32 0.41
N ASN A 241 -7.46 4.77 -0.45
CA ASN A 241 -7.68 5.91 -1.35
C ASN A 241 -7.40 5.64 -2.84
N PHE A 242 -6.63 4.61 -3.18
CA PHE A 242 -6.39 4.26 -4.57
C PHE A 242 -7.45 3.28 -5.09
N GLU A 243 -7.59 2.11 -4.47
CA GLU A 243 -8.42 1.02 -4.98
C GLU A 243 -9.94 1.28 -4.89
N PRO A 244 -10.50 1.83 -3.80
CA PRO A 244 -11.95 1.96 -3.65
C PRO A 244 -12.60 2.79 -4.77
N GLY A 245 -13.67 2.21 -5.36
CA GLY A 245 -14.45 2.88 -6.41
C GLY A 245 -13.83 2.89 -7.81
N ARG A 246 -12.58 2.43 -8.00
CA ARG A 246 -11.93 2.39 -9.31
C ARG A 246 -12.34 1.15 -10.10
N ARG A 247 -12.27 1.30 -11.42
CA ARG A 247 -12.41 0.22 -12.39
C ARG A 247 -11.21 0.26 -13.31
N PHE A 248 -10.69 -0.92 -13.65
CA PHE A 248 -9.53 -1.08 -14.50
C PHE A 248 -9.93 -1.86 -15.75
N ALA A 249 -9.57 -1.34 -16.91
CA ALA A 249 -9.81 -2.01 -18.19
C ALA A 249 -8.86 -3.22 -18.37
N ASN A 250 -7.62 -3.06 -17.96
CA ASN A 250 -6.58 -4.09 -17.97
C ASN A 250 -5.45 -3.71 -16.99
N HIS A 251 -4.40 -4.53 -16.94
CA HIS A 251 -3.25 -4.31 -16.07
C HIS A 251 -2.43 -3.05 -16.42
N LEU A 252 -2.39 -2.64 -17.67
CA LEU A 252 -1.73 -1.40 -18.10
C LEU A 252 -2.51 -0.19 -17.61
N ASP A 253 -3.83 -0.21 -17.73
CA ASP A 253 -4.71 0.83 -17.19
C ASP A 253 -4.61 0.90 -15.66
N PHE A 254 -4.53 -0.24 -14.96
CA PHE A 254 -4.26 -0.27 -13.53
C PHE A 254 -2.98 0.52 -13.20
N GLN A 255 -1.88 0.21 -13.92
CA GLN A 255 -0.60 0.85 -13.69
C GLN A 255 -0.65 2.35 -14.00
N LEU A 256 -1.28 2.76 -15.11
CA LEU A 256 -1.45 4.19 -15.46
C LEU A 256 -2.23 4.96 -14.38
N GLN A 257 -3.32 4.37 -13.89
CA GLN A 257 -4.10 4.98 -12.81
C GLN A 257 -3.32 5.03 -11.49
N LEU A 258 -2.47 4.03 -11.21
CA LEU A 258 -1.60 3.99 -10.03
C LEU A 258 -0.52 5.08 -10.11
N ASP A 259 0.14 5.23 -11.26
CA ASP A 259 1.14 6.28 -11.51
C ASP A 259 0.52 7.67 -11.30
N ALA A 260 -0.61 7.95 -11.94
CA ALA A 260 -1.34 9.21 -11.79
C ALA A 260 -1.81 9.47 -10.35
N TRP A 261 -2.11 8.41 -9.59
CA TRP A 261 -2.47 8.54 -8.18
C TRP A 261 -1.24 8.91 -7.33
N PHE A 262 -0.08 8.28 -7.56
CA PHE A 262 1.16 8.62 -6.87
C PHE A 262 1.62 10.04 -7.16
N GLU A 263 1.48 10.53 -8.39
CA GLU A 263 1.73 11.93 -8.74
C GLU A 263 0.90 12.88 -7.88
N LYS A 264 -0.42 12.62 -7.77
CA LYS A 264 -1.32 13.41 -6.91
C LYS A 264 -0.98 13.28 -5.42
N ALA A 265 -0.65 12.07 -4.95
CA ALA A 265 -0.29 11.83 -3.56
C ALA A 265 1.00 12.56 -3.19
N ASN A 266 2.02 12.53 -4.05
CA ASN A 266 3.29 13.22 -3.87
C ASN A 266 3.14 14.76 -3.93
N ALA A 267 2.18 15.27 -4.70
CA ALA A 267 1.89 16.70 -4.80
C ALA A 267 1.04 17.25 -3.63
N ARG A 268 0.44 16.38 -2.81
CA ARG A 268 -0.40 16.79 -1.68
C ARG A 268 0.44 17.14 -0.46
N THR A 269 0.07 18.21 0.26
CA THR A 269 0.72 18.56 1.54
C THR A 269 0.54 17.45 2.57
N HIS A 270 1.65 16.90 3.03
CA HIS A 270 1.69 15.86 4.05
C HIS A 270 1.63 16.48 5.44
N LYS A 271 0.64 16.09 6.28
CA LYS A 271 0.38 16.71 7.60
C LYS A 271 1.60 16.72 8.51
N THR A 272 2.32 15.61 8.61
CA THR A 272 3.48 15.47 9.50
C THR A 272 4.70 16.22 8.97
N LEU A 273 4.92 16.23 7.64
CA LEU A 273 6.03 16.94 7.01
C LEU A 273 5.78 18.45 6.92
N ARG A 274 4.51 18.88 6.91
CA ARG A 274 4.07 20.25 6.59
C ARG A 274 4.62 20.77 5.25
N ALA A 275 4.88 19.85 4.31
CA ALA A 275 5.41 20.09 2.98
C ALA A 275 4.81 19.08 2.00
N ARG A 276 4.95 19.32 0.69
CA ARG A 276 4.61 18.34 -0.33
C ARG A 276 5.79 17.38 -0.52
N PRO A 277 5.56 16.06 -0.57
CA PRO A 277 6.62 15.09 -0.86
C PRO A 277 7.44 15.41 -2.10
N ILE A 278 6.81 15.89 -3.17
CA ILE A 278 7.49 16.23 -4.42
C ILE A 278 8.50 17.36 -4.27
N ASP A 279 8.21 18.38 -3.46
CA ASP A 279 9.14 19.49 -3.24
C ASP A 279 10.38 19.00 -2.48
N ARG A 280 10.18 18.18 -1.45
CA ARG A 280 11.28 17.56 -0.71
C ARG A 280 12.06 16.53 -1.54
N LEU A 281 11.41 15.86 -2.48
CA LEU A 281 12.09 14.95 -3.39
C LEU A 281 13.08 15.70 -4.31
N ILE A 282 12.75 16.92 -4.71
CA ILE A 282 13.68 17.75 -5.50
C ILE A 282 14.95 18.01 -4.69
N GLU A 283 14.81 18.45 -3.44
CA GLU A 283 15.93 18.66 -2.50
C GLU A 283 16.71 17.36 -2.25
N GLU A 284 15.99 16.24 -2.05
CA GLU A 284 16.58 14.95 -1.74
C GLU A 284 17.40 14.41 -2.91
N ARG A 285 16.95 14.61 -4.16
CA ARG A 285 17.67 14.20 -5.38
C ARG A 285 19.03 14.88 -5.54
N GLU A 286 19.22 16.07 -5.01
CA GLU A 286 20.50 16.77 -5.07
C GLU A 286 21.65 16.04 -4.35
N VAL A 287 21.30 15.23 -3.34
CA VAL A 287 22.27 14.44 -2.55
C VAL A 287 22.23 12.95 -2.88
N MET A 288 21.23 12.48 -3.59
CA MET A 288 21.10 11.09 -4.03
C MET A 288 22.02 10.81 -5.22
N ARG A 289 22.35 9.53 -5.41
CA ARG A 289 23.10 9.11 -6.59
C ARG A 289 22.22 9.17 -7.83
N PRO A 290 22.76 9.59 -8.98
CA PRO A 290 22.00 9.58 -10.23
C PRO A 290 21.70 8.14 -10.66
N LEU A 291 20.62 7.98 -11.43
CA LEU A 291 20.27 6.71 -12.07
C LEU A 291 21.36 6.34 -13.10
N PRO A 292 21.71 5.07 -13.25
CA PRO A 292 22.58 4.62 -14.35
C PRO A 292 21.85 4.80 -15.69
N GLY A 293 22.61 4.88 -16.76
CA GLY A 293 22.08 5.10 -18.12
C GLY A 293 21.26 3.92 -18.68
N ARG A 294 21.26 2.79 -17.99
CA ARG A 294 20.48 1.58 -18.35
C ARG A 294 19.87 0.95 -17.12
N GLU A 295 18.65 0.44 -17.27
CA GLU A 295 18.01 -0.39 -16.26
C GLU A 295 18.78 -1.71 -16.06
N PRO A 296 18.76 -2.29 -14.85
CA PRO A 296 19.29 -3.62 -14.59
C PRO A 296 18.65 -4.67 -15.50
N ASP A 297 19.46 -5.59 -15.97
CA ASP A 297 18.98 -6.73 -16.75
C ASP A 297 18.37 -7.77 -15.80
N LEU A 298 17.06 -7.94 -15.89
CA LEU A 298 16.27 -8.82 -15.04
C LEU A 298 15.55 -9.90 -15.83
N ASP A 299 15.91 -10.08 -17.11
CA ASP A 299 15.28 -11.05 -17.97
C ASP A 299 15.53 -12.47 -17.47
N ARG A 300 14.49 -13.27 -17.40
CA ARG A 300 14.63 -14.73 -17.26
C ARG A 300 15.23 -15.27 -18.53
N ARG A 301 16.28 -16.10 -18.39
CA ARG A 301 17.01 -16.66 -19.54
C ARG A 301 17.16 -18.15 -19.40
N TRP A 302 16.92 -18.86 -20.50
CA TRP A 302 17.24 -20.27 -20.62
C TRP A 302 17.46 -20.64 -22.08
N VAL A 303 18.09 -21.80 -22.29
CA VAL A 303 18.32 -22.35 -23.62
C VAL A 303 17.36 -23.50 -23.83
N LEU A 304 16.71 -23.51 -24.99
CA LEU A 304 15.89 -24.65 -25.45
C LEU A 304 16.26 -25.05 -26.87
N ARG A 305 15.93 -26.28 -27.25
CA ARG A 305 15.93 -26.73 -28.63
C ARG A 305 14.53 -26.51 -29.19
N VAL A 306 14.42 -25.83 -30.33
CA VAL A 306 13.11 -25.61 -31.00
C VAL A 306 12.44 -26.95 -31.26
N PRO A 307 11.27 -27.24 -30.69
CA PRO A 307 10.59 -28.51 -30.83
C PRO A 307 9.95 -28.67 -32.23
N PRO A 308 9.54 -29.88 -32.64
CA PRO A 308 8.81 -30.10 -33.89
C PRO A 308 7.52 -29.31 -34.01
N ASP A 309 6.80 -29.10 -32.89
CA ASP A 309 5.78 -28.06 -32.75
C ASP A 309 6.44 -26.80 -32.28
N PRO A 310 6.73 -25.81 -33.17
CA PRO A 310 7.62 -24.69 -32.89
C PRO A 310 6.99 -23.65 -31.98
N HIS A 311 6.73 -24.07 -30.75
CA HIS A 311 6.26 -23.20 -29.69
C HIS A 311 7.13 -23.33 -28.41
N LEU A 312 7.35 -22.23 -27.75
CA LEU A 312 7.86 -22.23 -26.39
C LEU A 312 6.72 -22.00 -25.40
N ARG A 313 6.78 -22.65 -24.26
CA ARG A 313 5.78 -22.49 -23.20
C ARG A 313 6.33 -21.61 -22.07
N PHE A 314 5.58 -20.54 -21.75
CA PHE A 314 5.87 -19.67 -20.63
C PHE A 314 4.58 -19.16 -19.97
N ASP A 315 4.51 -19.21 -18.63
CA ASP A 315 3.37 -18.74 -17.81
C ASP A 315 2.01 -19.29 -18.34
N THR A 316 1.99 -20.61 -18.67
CA THR A 316 0.85 -21.35 -19.24
C THR A 316 0.48 -21.00 -20.69
N ASN A 317 1.16 -20.08 -21.34
CA ASN A 317 0.93 -19.67 -22.72
C ASN A 317 1.97 -20.29 -23.66
N ASP A 318 1.56 -20.55 -24.88
CA ASP A 318 2.41 -21.08 -25.95
C ASP A 318 2.70 -19.95 -26.96
N TYR A 319 3.98 -19.68 -27.20
CA TYR A 319 4.47 -18.62 -28.09
C TYR A 319 5.21 -19.24 -29.27
N SER A 320 4.80 -18.91 -30.50
CA SER A 320 5.40 -19.49 -31.69
C SER A 320 6.86 -19.08 -31.87
N LEU A 321 7.66 -20.03 -32.31
CA LEU A 321 9.02 -19.86 -32.77
C LEU A 321 9.09 -19.98 -34.29
N ASP A 322 10.17 -19.47 -34.90
CA ASP A 322 10.38 -19.62 -36.33
C ASP A 322 10.48 -21.13 -36.69
N PRO A 323 9.57 -21.66 -37.54
CA PRO A 323 9.56 -23.05 -37.92
C PRO A 323 10.83 -23.48 -38.68
N ASP A 324 11.56 -22.55 -39.32
CA ASP A 324 12.78 -22.85 -40.06
C ASP A 324 13.94 -23.21 -39.14
N LEU A 325 13.77 -22.97 -37.85
CA LEU A 325 14.78 -23.26 -36.83
C LEU A 325 14.46 -24.49 -35.97
N VAL A 326 13.47 -25.32 -36.37
CA VAL A 326 13.18 -26.58 -35.69
C VAL A 326 14.44 -27.44 -35.54
N GLY A 327 14.71 -27.91 -34.31
CA GLY A 327 15.91 -28.67 -33.96
C GLY A 327 17.13 -27.85 -33.59
N ARG A 328 17.16 -26.54 -33.86
CA ARG A 328 18.24 -25.64 -33.45
C ARG A 328 18.11 -25.21 -32.01
N ARG A 329 19.21 -24.77 -31.40
CA ARG A 329 19.22 -24.25 -30.02
C ARG A 329 19.04 -22.75 -30.03
N VAL A 330 18.15 -22.27 -29.18
CA VAL A 330 17.84 -20.85 -29.02
C VAL A 330 17.97 -20.43 -27.56
N GLU A 331 18.43 -19.23 -27.30
CA GLU A 331 18.31 -18.57 -25.99
C GLU A 331 16.99 -17.82 -25.95
N VAL A 332 16.18 -18.13 -24.95
CA VAL A 332 14.93 -17.41 -24.66
C VAL A 332 15.21 -16.38 -23.57
N ARG A 333 14.69 -15.19 -23.77
CA ARG A 333 14.69 -14.08 -22.80
C ARG A 333 13.27 -13.63 -22.56
N VAL A 334 12.88 -13.55 -21.29
CA VAL A 334 11.53 -13.10 -20.89
C VAL A 334 11.65 -11.93 -19.94
N SER A 335 11.20 -10.79 -20.41
CA SER A 335 11.02 -9.57 -19.63
C SER A 335 9.57 -9.46 -19.09
N GLN A 336 9.23 -8.34 -18.47
CA GLN A 336 7.84 -8.03 -18.12
C GLN A 336 6.98 -7.62 -19.33
N ARG A 337 7.60 -7.25 -20.43
CA ARG A 337 6.90 -6.72 -21.61
C ARG A 337 6.89 -7.69 -22.79
N GLU A 338 7.97 -8.41 -22.98
CA GLU A 338 8.16 -9.22 -24.19
C GLU A 338 8.89 -10.53 -23.91
N ILE A 339 8.72 -11.44 -24.85
CA ILE A 339 9.43 -12.71 -24.95
C ILE A 339 10.21 -12.67 -26.26
N ILE A 340 11.52 -12.87 -26.14
CA ILE A 340 12.45 -12.87 -27.29
C ILE A 340 13.16 -14.21 -27.30
N ALA A 341 13.32 -14.81 -28.48
CA ALA A 341 14.24 -15.92 -28.68
C ALA A 341 15.26 -15.58 -29.75
N VAL A 342 16.53 -16.01 -29.53
CA VAL A 342 17.65 -15.76 -30.42
C VAL A 342 18.38 -17.06 -30.67
N ALA A 343 18.72 -17.34 -31.92
CA ALA A 343 19.49 -18.52 -32.30
C ALA A 343 20.94 -18.41 -31.77
N LEU A 344 21.42 -19.45 -31.07
CA LEU A 344 22.73 -19.42 -30.42
C LEU A 344 23.89 -19.45 -31.39
N ASP A 345 23.67 -20.02 -32.54
CA ASP A 345 24.72 -20.22 -33.58
C ASP A 345 24.89 -19.01 -34.51
N THR A 346 23.79 -18.30 -34.81
CA THR A 346 23.82 -17.16 -35.73
C THR A 346 23.54 -15.82 -35.07
N GLY A 347 22.97 -15.80 -33.87
CA GLY A 347 22.50 -14.57 -33.20
C GLY A 347 21.23 -13.98 -33.81
N GLU A 348 20.58 -14.68 -34.74
CA GLU A 348 19.37 -14.21 -35.39
C GLU A 348 18.19 -14.25 -34.46
N LEU A 349 17.31 -13.25 -34.61
CA LEU A 349 16.05 -13.17 -33.89
C LEU A 349 15.10 -14.26 -34.40
N VAL A 350 14.70 -15.16 -33.50
CA VAL A 350 13.80 -16.30 -33.78
C VAL A 350 12.34 -15.91 -33.56
N CYS A 351 12.08 -15.16 -32.53
CA CYS A 351 10.75 -14.60 -32.27
C CYS A 351 10.83 -13.36 -31.35
N ARG A 352 9.81 -12.53 -31.48
CA ARG A 352 9.49 -11.46 -30.52
C ARG A 352 7.98 -11.42 -30.34
N HIS A 353 7.54 -11.65 -29.11
CA HIS A 353 6.12 -11.59 -28.76
C HIS A 353 5.92 -10.64 -27.58
N GLU A 354 4.80 -9.93 -27.54
CA GLU A 354 4.36 -9.27 -26.34
C GLU A 354 4.01 -10.32 -25.26
N ARG A 355 4.51 -10.14 -24.02
CA ARG A 355 4.18 -11.05 -22.92
C ARG A 355 2.72 -10.91 -22.52
N MET A 356 2.00 -12.00 -22.55
CA MET A 356 0.59 -12.07 -22.18
C MET A 356 0.41 -12.56 -20.75
N PHE A 357 -0.37 -11.83 -19.98
CA PHE A 357 -0.71 -12.20 -18.59
C PHE A 357 -2.02 -13.00 -18.48
N ALA A 358 -2.86 -13.05 -19.54
CA ALA A 358 -3.93 -14.02 -19.63
C ALA A 358 -3.34 -15.44 -19.76
N LYS A 359 -4.06 -16.45 -19.27
CA LYS A 359 -3.58 -17.85 -19.22
C LYS A 359 -4.14 -18.69 -20.36
N ASN A 360 -3.40 -19.76 -20.69
CA ASN A 360 -3.80 -20.81 -21.66
C ASN A 360 -4.12 -20.23 -23.04
N LYS A 361 -3.23 -19.36 -23.52
CA LYS A 361 -3.33 -18.76 -24.86
C LYS A 361 -2.20 -19.25 -25.74
N THR A 362 -2.50 -19.41 -27.02
CA THR A 362 -1.48 -19.63 -28.05
C THR A 362 -1.31 -18.34 -28.84
N ILE A 363 -0.09 -17.81 -28.85
CA ILE A 363 0.29 -16.58 -29.51
C ILE A 363 1.16 -16.94 -30.71
N THR A 364 0.61 -16.84 -31.91
CA THR A 364 1.30 -17.19 -33.13
C THR A 364 1.57 -15.96 -34.00
N ALA A 365 2.83 -15.72 -34.33
CA ALA A 365 3.21 -14.69 -35.30
C ALA A 365 2.70 -15.07 -36.69
N LEU A 366 2.20 -14.10 -37.43
CA LEU A 366 1.63 -14.35 -38.78
C LEU A 366 2.66 -14.96 -39.74
N GLU A 367 3.90 -14.52 -39.68
CA GLU A 367 5.03 -15.06 -40.46
C GLU A 367 5.29 -16.53 -40.12
N HIS A 368 5.33 -16.90 -38.85
CA HIS A 368 5.48 -18.30 -38.43
C HIS A 368 4.31 -19.19 -38.91
N ALA A 369 3.10 -18.65 -38.84
CA ALA A 369 1.93 -19.36 -39.34
C ALA A 369 1.95 -19.60 -40.89
N ARG A 370 2.52 -18.62 -41.65
CA ARG A 370 2.70 -18.74 -43.09
C ARG A 370 3.75 -19.82 -43.40
N THR A 371 4.95 -19.73 -42.81
CA THR A 371 6.02 -20.72 -42.96
C THR A 371 5.55 -22.15 -42.63
N LEU A 372 4.78 -22.32 -41.56
CA LEU A 372 4.18 -23.63 -41.22
C LEU A 372 3.22 -24.15 -42.29
N ARG A 373 2.41 -23.27 -42.88
CA ARG A 373 1.50 -23.67 -43.99
C ARG A 373 2.28 -24.12 -45.22
N ASP A 374 3.26 -23.33 -45.63
CA ASP A 374 4.09 -23.61 -46.80
C ASP A 374 4.82 -24.95 -46.63
N ARG A 375 5.39 -25.22 -45.46
CA ARG A 375 6.07 -26.49 -45.15
C ARG A 375 5.14 -27.71 -45.10
N ARG A 376 3.91 -27.53 -44.68
CA ARG A 376 2.93 -28.63 -44.61
C ARG A 376 2.37 -28.95 -45.99
N GLY A 377 2.79 -28.28 -47.04
CA GLY A 377 2.25 -28.46 -48.39
C GLY A 377 0.73 -28.25 -48.39
N GLN A 378 0.28 -27.32 -47.58
CA GLN A 378 -1.14 -27.01 -47.48
C GLN A 378 -1.59 -26.55 -48.86
N ARG A 379 -2.42 -27.37 -49.51
CA ARG A 379 -3.19 -27.00 -50.70
C ARG A 379 -3.75 -25.64 -50.50
N ASP A 380 -3.77 -24.84 -51.58
CA ASP A 380 -4.28 -23.48 -51.57
C ASP A 380 -5.54 -23.37 -50.70
N VAL A 381 -5.58 -22.35 -49.86
CA VAL A 381 -6.75 -22.10 -49.00
C VAL A 381 -8.02 -21.90 -49.83
N ASP A 382 -7.85 -21.56 -51.10
CA ASP A 382 -8.94 -21.51 -52.10
C ASP A 382 -9.56 -22.91 -52.44
N GLU A 383 -8.88 -24.00 -52.12
CA GLU A 383 -9.46 -25.36 -52.20
C GLU A 383 -10.05 -25.85 -50.86
N LEU A 384 -9.82 -25.19 -49.76
CA LEU A 384 -10.67 -25.32 -48.58
C LEU A 384 -11.96 -24.55 -48.88
N LEU A 385 -12.83 -25.17 -49.67
CA LEU A 385 -14.24 -24.84 -49.71
C LEU A 385 -14.76 -24.91 -48.28
N VAL A 386 -14.66 -23.77 -47.59
CA VAL A 386 -15.53 -23.51 -46.43
C VAL A 386 -16.92 -23.53 -47.00
N GLU A 387 -17.57 -24.68 -46.94
CA GLU A 387 -18.95 -24.85 -47.32
C GLU A 387 -19.74 -23.82 -46.50
N GLN A 388 -20.05 -22.71 -47.14
CA GLN A 388 -20.93 -21.70 -46.53
C GLN A 388 -22.31 -22.32 -46.53
N ARG A 389 -22.64 -23.05 -45.47
CA ARG A 389 -23.99 -23.51 -45.27
C ARG A 389 -24.84 -22.34 -44.81
N PRO A 390 -25.90 -22.00 -45.55
CA PRO A 390 -26.83 -20.98 -45.09
C PRO A 390 -27.40 -21.39 -43.71
N LEU A 391 -27.61 -20.44 -42.84
CA LEU A 391 -28.11 -20.67 -41.47
C LEU A 391 -29.42 -21.50 -41.46
N SER A 392 -30.22 -21.42 -42.53
CA SER A 392 -31.42 -22.27 -42.72
C SER A 392 -31.17 -23.78 -42.68
N VAL A 393 -29.95 -24.25 -42.93
CA VAL A 393 -29.61 -25.68 -42.78
C VAL A 393 -29.56 -26.08 -41.30
N TYR A 394 -29.22 -25.17 -40.41
CA TYR A 394 -29.19 -25.42 -38.97
C TYR A 394 -30.58 -25.34 -38.32
N ASP A 395 -31.50 -24.58 -38.93
CA ASP A 395 -32.90 -24.50 -38.48
C ASP A 395 -33.63 -25.85 -38.72
N GLN A 396 -33.19 -26.67 -39.67
CA GLN A 396 -33.72 -28.02 -39.94
C GLN A 396 -33.24 -29.10 -38.97
N LEU A 397 -32.21 -28.82 -38.16
CA LEU A 397 -31.69 -29.74 -37.13
C LEU A 397 -32.32 -29.50 -35.75
N ILE A 398 -33.16 -28.47 -35.63
CA ILE A 398 -33.82 -28.08 -34.38
C ILE A 398 -35.34 -28.37 -34.42
N ALA A 399 -35.87 -28.88 -35.56
CA ALA A 399 -37.29 -29.23 -35.76
C ALA A 399 -37.59 -30.69 -35.37
#